data_78d7494d226acc53a4b43d1f96782325
#
_entry.id   78d7494d226acc53a4b43d1f96782325
#
_cell.length_a   1.000
_cell.length_b   1.000
_cell.length_c   1.000
_cell.angle_alpha   90.00
_cell.angle_beta   90.00
_cell.angle_gamma   90.00
#
_symmetry.space_group_name_H-M   'P 1'
#
loop_
_entity.id
_entity.type
_entity.pdbx_description
1 polymer ?
#
loop_
_entity_poly.entity_id
_entity_poly.type
_entity_poly.pdbx_seq_one_letter_code
_entity_poly.pdbx_strand_id
1 'polypeptide(L)'
;LADHMKDQVWIMDLSLKVSYVSPSVEKLLGFTFAELQVLPLEKLLTQESFSNAMDFFSREMPVALASSSDYVLNRSLELEFCCKDGKTVWGETMFSFIRDENGNPVSILGEGRNITERKQMEDALKKSEENFRRSLDDSPLGVRISTIEGKTIYANKTILDIYGYDSIEELQNTPLQKRYTPESFAEYQIRKQKRLNGETGPSEYEISIVRKDGEIRNLYVFRKEIFWSGQKQSQVIYQDITLRRKAEEKLNETLESLRQSIKVTIQVLGTASEAKDPYMAGHQRRVADLARAIAKEMKLPQDKIEAIRMASAIHDIGKISVPAEILCKPAILTDLEFSLVKNHPVYSYEIIKEVESPWPLADIVHQHHERIDGSGYPKGLKNGDILIESRILAVADVVEAMMSYRPYRPALGLDIALAEIENNAGILYDHDVVKACLMLFREKRYHIT
;
A
#
# COMPACT_ATOMS: atom_id res chain seq x y z
N LEU A 1 -9.27 -0.76 71.58
CA LEU A 1 -9.91 -1.21 70.34
C LEU A 1 -9.49 -0.31 69.15
N ALA A 2 -9.39 1.02 69.32
CA ALA A 2 -9.05 1.97 68.23
C ALA A 2 -7.64 1.81 67.63
N ASP A 3 -6.68 1.25 68.38
CA ASP A 3 -5.28 1.10 67.94
C ASP A 3 -5.05 -0.01 66.87
N HIS A 4 -6.04 -0.88 66.62
CA HIS A 4 -6.00 -2.00 65.65
C HIS A 4 -6.98 -1.81 64.47
N MET A 5 -7.72 -0.70 64.41
CA MET A 5 -8.62 -0.42 63.26
C MET A 5 -7.80 0.10 62.08
N LYS A 6 -8.05 -0.44 60.91
CA LYS A 6 -7.47 0.07 59.65
C LYS A 6 -8.14 1.38 59.21
N ASP A 7 -9.30 1.71 59.79
CA ASP A 7 -10.08 2.91 59.48
C ASP A 7 -9.56 4.11 60.29
N GLN A 8 -9.56 5.27 59.67
CA GLN A 8 -9.16 6.54 60.29
C GLN A 8 -10.31 7.09 61.13
N VAL A 9 -10.06 7.38 62.37
CA VAL A 9 -11.06 7.97 63.28
C VAL A 9 -10.52 9.29 63.81
N TRP A 10 -11.33 10.33 63.73
CA TRP A 10 -11.01 11.63 64.28
C TRP A 10 -12.27 12.32 64.81
N ILE A 11 -12.05 13.18 65.83
CA ILE A 11 -13.10 13.97 66.47
C ILE A 11 -12.72 15.43 66.38
N MET A 12 -13.71 16.28 66.02
CA MET A 12 -13.60 17.73 66.04
C MET A 12 -14.71 18.33 66.92
N ASP A 13 -14.42 19.48 67.49
CA ASP A 13 -15.49 20.28 68.11
C ASP A 13 -16.36 20.94 67.02
N LEU A 14 -17.48 21.58 67.44
CA LEU A 14 -18.41 22.24 66.49
C LEU A 14 -17.78 23.47 65.80
N SER A 15 -16.59 23.93 66.21
CA SER A 15 -15.80 24.95 65.52
C SER A 15 -14.79 24.34 64.54
N LEU A 16 -14.89 23.03 64.27
CA LEU A 16 -14.04 22.25 63.37
C LEU A 16 -12.58 22.12 63.84
N LYS A 17 -12.30 22.28 65.12
CA LYS A 17 -10.99 22.08 65.70
C LYS A 17 -10.83 20.62 66.15
N VAL A 18 -9.73 19.98 65.73
CA VAL A 18 -9.44 18.57 66.02
C VAL A 18 -9.18 18.36 67.51
N SER A 19 -9.95 17.48 68.14
CA SER A 19 -9.81 17.10 69.55
C SER A 19 -9.25 15.69 69.75
N TYR A 20 -9.35 14.82 68.76
CA TYR A 20 -8.77 13.47 68.76
C TYR A 20 -8.50 12.99 67.35
N VAL A 21 -7.41 12.21 67.17
CA VAL A 21 -7.17 11.40 65.97
C VAL A 21 -6.64 10.01 66.37
N SER A 22 -7.03 9.02 65.60
CA SER A 22 -6.46 7.68 65.77
C SER A 22 -5.03 7.59 65.21
N PRO A 23 -4.18 6.70 65.69
CA PRO A 23 -2.82 6.51 65.16
C PRO A 23 -2.75 6.22 63.68
N SER A 24 -3.84 5.66 63.12
CA SER A 24 -3.99 5.43 61.66
C SER A 24 -4.04 6.71 60.84
N VAL A 25 -4.64 7.78 61.37
CA VAL A 25 -4.64 9.12 60.75
C VAL A 25 -3.24 9.71 60.71
N GLU A 26 -2.52 9.66 61.84
CA GLU A 26 -1.12 10.15 61.90
C GLU A 26 -0.21 9.41 60.89
N LYS A 27 -0.34 8.11 60.82
CA LYS A 27 0.42 7.28 59.82
C LYS A 27 0.05 7.62 58.40
N LEU A 28 -1.21 7.88 58.10
CA LEU A 28 -1.66 8.17 56.74
C LEU A 28 -1.24 9.56 56.28
N LEU A 29 -1.46 10.57 57.12
CA LEU A 29 -1.24 11.97 56.76
C LEU A 29 0.18 12.47 57.09
N GLY A 30 0.91 11.76 57.98
CA GLY A 30 2.26 12.11 58.40
C GLY A 30 2.34 13.26 59.41
N PHE A 31 1.21 13.79 59.86
CA PHE A 31 1.14 14.80 60.91
C PHE A 31 0.90 14.15 62.26
N THR A 32 1.55 14.65 63.31
CA THR A 32 1.25 14.26 64.67
C THR A 32 -0.07 14.89 65.15
N PHE A 33 -0.70 14.33 66.20
CA PHE A 33 -1.89 14.91 66.79
C PHE A 33 -1.70 16.37 67.19
N ALA A 34 -0.56 16.72 67.82
CA ALA A 34 -0.26 18.09 68.20
C ALA A 34 -0.19 19.06 67.01
N GLU A 35 0.30 18.60 65.86
CA GLU A 35 0.31 19.39 64.63
C GLU A 35 -1.10 19.54 64.07
N LEU A 36 -1.89 18.46 64.05
CA LEU A 36 -3.27 18.48 63.53
C LEU A 36 -4.20 19.39 64.38
N GLN A 37 -3.96 19.53 65.69
CA GLN A 37 -4.73 20.45 66.55
C GLN A 37 -4.60 21.91 66.18
N VAL A 38 -3.47 22.33 65.60
CA VAL A 38 -3.19 23.72 65.24
C VAL A 38 -3.24 23.96 63.73
N LEU A 39 -3.27 22.91 62.91
CA LEU A 39 -3.35 23.01 61.47
C LEU A 39 -4.78 23.37 61.06
N PRO A 40 -4.98 24.47 60.32
CA PRO A 40 -6.30 24.79 59.79
C PRO A 40 -6.79 23.70 58.82
N LEU A 41 -8.09 23.35 58.85
CA LEU A 41 -8.72 22.35 57.97
C LEU A 41 -8.51 22.68 56.50
N GLU A 42 -8.48 23.97 56.14
CA GLU A 42 -8.15 24.49 54.82
C GLU A 42 -6.77 24.07 54.29
N LYS A 43 -5.81 23.81 55.18
CA LYS A 43 -4.48 23.31 54.81
C LYS A 43 -4.38 21.79 54.82
N LEU A 44 -5.36 21.11 55.42
CA LEU A 44 -5.43 19.68 55.52
C LEU A 44 -6.15 19.04 54.30
N LEU A 45 -6.98 19.82 53.62
CA LEU A 45 -7.73 19.42 52.46
C LEU A 45 -7.26 20.16 51.19
N THR A 46 -7.42 19.56 50.02
CA THR A 46 -7.31 20.31 48.77
C THR A 46 -8.44 21.36 48.72
N GLN A 47 -8.26 22.44 47.95
CA GLN A 47 -9.21 23.55 47.85
C GLN A 47 -10.64 23.05 47.48
N GLU A 48 -10.74 22.12 46.56
CA GLU A 48 -12.01 21.51 46.12
C GLU A 48 -12.64 20.70 47.26
N SER A 49 -11.88 19.85 47.92
CA SER A 49 -12.36 19.03 49.04
C SER A 49 -12.73 19.89 50.24
N PHE A 50 -12.02 20.98 50.50
CA PHE A 50 -12.37 21.94 51.55
C PHE A 50 -13.71 22.62 51.25
N SER A 51 -13.91 23.09 50.01
CA SER A 51 -15.20 23.69 49.61
C SER A 51 -16.36 22.71 49.78
N ASN A 52 -16.17 21.48 49.31
CA ASN A 52 -17.17 20.41 49.41
C ASN A 52 -17.52 20.06 50.86
N ALA A 53 -16.49 20.01 51.74
CA ALA A 53 -16.70 19.76 53.17
C ALA A 53 -17.44 20.90 53.84
N MET A 54 -17.07 22.17 53.55
CA MET A 54 -17.74 23.35 54.11
C MET A 54 -19.19 23.48 53.67
N ASP A 55 -19.46 23.22 52.40
CA ASP A 55 -20.82 23.17 51.87
C ASP A 55 -21.67 22.06 52.52
N PHE A 56 -21.07 20.91 52.75
CA PHE A 56 -21.73 19.81 53.47
C PHE A 56 -22.07 20.22 54.91
N PHE A 57 -21.08 20.72 55.68
CA PHE A 57 -21.32 21.13 57.06
C PHE A 57 -22.29 22.31 57.17
N SER A 58 -22.26 23.27 56.26
CA SER A 58 -23.20 24.39 56.25
C SER A 58 -24.67 23.97 56.12
N ARG A 59 -24.95 22.87 55.46
CA ARG A 59 -26.29 22.27 55.26
C ARG A 59 -26.69 21.36 56.40
N GLU A 60 -25.78 20.53 56.90
CA GLU A 60 -26.09 19.48 57.85
C GLU A 60 -26.07 19.99 59.32
N MET A 61 -25.23 20.97 59.66
CA MET A 61 -25.12 21.52 61.01
C MET A 61 -26.44 22.16 61.53
N PRO A 62 -27.16 23.01 60.76
CA PRO A 62 -28.45 23.56 61.21
C PRO A 62 -29.49 22.46 61.44
N VAL A 63 -29.47 21.43 60.61
CA VAL A 63 -30.41 20.27 60.74
C VAL A 63 -30.08 19.49 62.00
N ALA A 64 -28.81 19.21 62.26
CA ALA A 64 -28.36 18.46 63.43
C ALA A 64 -28.64 19.20 64.74
N LEU A 65 -28.53 20.55 64.77
CA LEU A 65 -28.83 21.40 65.94
C LEU A 65 -30.34 21.48 66.19
N ALA A 66 -31.17 21.42 65.18
CA ALA A 66 -32.63 21.48 65.25
C ALA A 66 -33.31 20.13 65.51
N SER A 67 -32.59 19.02 65.35
CA SER A 67 -33.15 17.67 65.40
C SER A 67 -33.02 17.05 66.81
N SER A 68 -34.00 16.20 67.18
CA SER A 68 -33.94 15.36 68.36
C SER A 68 -32.81 14.31 68.30
N SER A 69 -32.60 13.57 69.40
CA SER A 69 -31.54 12.57 69.59
C SER A 69 -31.48 11.48 68.53
N ASP A 70 -32.48 11.30 67.67
CA ASP A 70 -32.58 10.23 66.66
C ASP A 70 -32.07 10.64 65.28
N TYR A 71 -31.58 11.89 65.08
CA TYR A 71 -31.00 12.28 63.80
C TYR A 71 -29.63 11.63 63.62
N VAL A 72 -29.56 10.67 62.64
CA VAL A 72 -28.33 10.00 62.24
C VAL A 72 -27.88 10.58 60.92
N LEU A 73 -26.72 11.20 60.89
CA LEU A 73 -26.07 11.63 59.67
C LEU A 73 -25.48 10.40 58.99
N ASN A 74 -26.12 9.90 57.97
CA ASN A 74 -25.67 8.71 57.24
C ASN A 74 -25.26 9.10 55.80
N ARG A 75 -24.27 9.94 55.68
CA ARG A 75 -23.68 10.37 54.41
C ARG A 75 -22.18 10.34 54.50
N SER A 76 -21.53 9.81 53.44
CA SER A 76 -20.10 9.90 53.30
C SER A 76 -19.68 10.98 52.28
N LEU A 77 -18.52 11.56 52.48
CA LEU A 77 -17.84 12.44 51.54
C LEU A 77 -16.53 11.80 51.13
N GLU A 78 -16.24 11.88 49.86
CA GLU A 78 -14.90 11.58 49.36
C GLU A 78 -14.08 12.89 49.41
N LEU A 79 -13.06 12.91 50.21
CA LEU A 79 -12.21 14.09 50.44
C LEU A 79 -10.76 13.77 50.16
N GLU A 80 -10.07 14.71 49.52
CA GLU A 80 -8.66 14.61 49.25
C GLU A 80 -7.87 15.39 50.30
N PHE A 81 -7.09 14.65 51.08
CA PHE A 81 -6.29 15.19 52.20
C PHE A 81 -4.86 15.46 51.74
N CYS A 82 -4.28 16.57 52.20
CA CYS A 82 -2.88 16.94 51.99
C CYS A 82 -2.03 16.32 53.09
N CYS A 83 -1.04 15.49 52.70
CA CYS A 83 -0.08 14.89 53.62
C CYS A 83 1.08 15.85 53.92
N LYS A 84 1.79 15.60 55.02
CA LYS A 84 2.95 16.40 55.44
C LYS A 84 4.12 16.35 54.45
N ASP A 85 4.23 15.27 53.68
CA ASP A 85 5.24 15.09 52.62
C ASP A 85 4.87 15.78 51.28
N GLY A 86 3.74 16.48 51.23
CA GLY A 86 3.25 17.15 50.03
C GLY A 86 2.44 16.31 49.08
N LYS A 87 2.25 15.00 49.35
CA LYS A 87 1.36 14.14 48.58
C LYS A 87 -0.09 14.34 49.01
N THR A 88 -1.02 13.82 48.22
CA THR A 88 -2.41 13.77 48.59
C THR A 88 -2.91 12.32 48.72
N VAL A 89 -3.89 12.11 49.60
CA VAL A 89 -4.56 10.85 49.80
C VAL A 89 -6.07 11.06 49.84
N TRP A 90 -6.80 10.15 49.22
CA TRP A 90 -8.26 10.18 49.21
C TRP A 90 -8.84 9.37 50.37
N GLY A 91 -9.72 10.01 51.13
CA GLY A 91 -10.49 9.37 52.20
C GLY A 91 -11.97 9.42 51.89
N GLU A 92 -12.67 8.32 52.02
CA GLU A 92 -14.12 8.28 52.12
C GLU A 92 -14.47 8.44 53.60
N THR A 93 -15.03 9.58 53.96
CA THR A 93 -15.26 9.92 55.37
C THR A 93 -16.76 9.95 55.64
N MET A 94 -17.18 9.18 56.60
CA MET A 94 -18.53 9.22 57.18
C MET A 94 -18.53 10.12 58.42
N PHE A 95 -19.52 10.96 58.54
CA PHE A 95 -19.65 11.88 59.65
C PHE A 95 -20.81 11.50 60.55
N SER A 96 -20.61 11.66 61.86
CA SER A 96 -21.69 11.53 62.85
C SER A 96 -21.51 12.57 63.96
N PHE A 97 -22.57 12.92 64.69
CA PHE A 97 -22.53 13.84 65.82
C PHE A 97 -22.45 13.08 67.13
N ILE A 98 -21.49 13.46 67.98
CA ILE A 98 -21.46 13.06 69.39
C ILE A 98 -22.33 14.04 70.15
N ARG A 99 -23.28 13.54 70.96
CA ARG A 99 -24.25 14.35 71.73
C ARG A 99 -24.04 14.23 73.23
N ASP A 100 -24.41 15.27 73.98
CA ASP A 100 -24.43 15.28 75.43
C ASP A 100 -25.66 14.50 75.99
N GLU A 101 -25.74 14.45 77.34
CA GLU A 101 -26.88 13.79 78.03
C GLU A 101 -28.25 14.43 77.72
N ASN A 102 -28.27 15.68 77.25
CA ASN A 102 -29.46 16.41 76.86
C ASN A 102 -29.83 16.28 75.39
N GLY A 103 -29.02 15.51 74.64
CA GLY A 103 -29.24 15.28 73.20
C GLY A 103 -28.65 16.37 72.28
N ASN A 104 -27.93 17.35 72.81
CA ASN A 104 -27.32 18.39 71.99
C ASN A 104 -26.01 17.91 71.37
N PRO A 105 -25.72 18.18 70.08
CA PRO A 105 -24.45 17.84 69.46
C PRO A 105 -23.30 18.66 70.09
N VAL A 106 -22.25 17.97 70.53
CA VAL A 106 -21.05 18.55 71.18
C VAL A 106 -19.78 18.40 70.36
N SER A 107 -19.73 17.39 69.50
CA SER A 107 -18.59 17.11 68.64
C SER A 107 -19.04 16.40 67.38
N ILE A 108 -18.15 16.40 66.36
CA ILE A 108 -18.27 15.68 65.10
C ILE A 108 -17.28 14.52 65.13
N LEU A 109 -17.76 13.31 64.97
CA LEU A 109 -16.98 12.10 64.73
C LEU A 109 -16.84 11.87 63.23
N GLY A 110 -15.62 11.75 62.74
CA GLY A 110 -15.34 11.31 61.37
C GLY A 110 -14.71 9.92 61.37
N GLU A 111 -15.26 9.06 60.58
CA GLU A 111 -14.73 7.70 60.32
C GLU A 111 -14.34 7.62 58.84
N GLY A 112 -13.03 7.54 58.57
CA GLY A 112 -12.47 7.61 57.22
C GLY A 112 -11.90 6.26 56.76
N ARG A 113 -12.08 5.95 55.51
CA ARG A 113 -11.45 4.84 54.85
C ARG A 113 -10.57 5.36 53.70
N ASN A 114 -9.31 4.91 53.64
CA ASN A 114 -8.41 5.29 52.56
C ASN A 114 -8.88 4.62 51.24
N ILE A 115 -9.21 5.46 50.25
CA ILE A 115 -9.66 5.06 48.92
C ILE A 115 -8.68 5.51 47.82
N THR A 116 -7.46 5.89 48.18
CA THR A 116 -6.46 6.42 47.23
C THR A 116 -6.18 5.41 46.12
N GLU A 117 -6.00 4.11 46.43
CA GLU A 117 -5.75 3.09 45.46
C GLU A 117 -6.94 2.92 44.48
N ARG A 118 -8.18 2.94 44.99
CA ARG A 118 -9.39 2.91 44.16
C ARG A 118 -9.43 4.09 43.19
N LYS A 119 -9.18 5.31 43.67
CA LYS A 119 -9.16 6.52 42.82
C LYS A 119 -8.06 6.48 41.77
N GLN A 120 -6.88 6.02 42.14
CA GLN A 120 -5.77 5.84 41.17
C GLN A 120 -6.13 4.82 40.09
N MET A 121 -6.78 3.72 40.44
CA MET A 121 -7.23 2.72 39.46
C MET A 121 -8.33 3.28 38.54
N GLU A 122 -9.32 4.00 39.08
CA GLU A 122 -10.37 4.67 38.31
C GLU A 122 -9.77 5.67 37.32
N ASP A 123 -8.83 6.50 37.76
CA ASP A 123 -8.13 7.48 36.91
C ASP A 123 -7.26 6.79 35.84
N ALA A 124 -6.55 5.73 36.21
CA ALA A 124 -5.73 4.97 35.29
C ALA A 124 -6.60 4.30 34.21
N LEU A 125 -7.75 3.74 34.60
CA LEU A 125 -8.71 3.15 33.68
C LEU A 125 -9.26 4.22 32.71
N LYS A 126 -9.72 5.35 33.25
CA LYS A 126 -10.24 6.47 32.45
C LYS A 126 -9.20 6.97 31.44
N LYS A 127 -7.96 7.18 31.87
CA LYS A 127 -6.85 7.58 30.98
C LYS A 127 -6.56 6.52 29.93
N SER A 128 -6.61 5.25 30.30
CA SER A 128 -6.42 4.14 29.36
C SER A 128 -7.53 4.10 28.30
N GLU A 129 -8.79 4.28 28.70
CA GLU A 129 -9.92 4.35 27.79
C GLU A 129 -9.83 5.55 26.85
N GLU A 130 -9.48 6.72 27.35
CA GLU A 130 -9.29 7.95 26.56
C GLU A 130 -8.15 7.78 25.54
N ASN A 131 -7.01 7.21 25.96
CA ASN A 131 -5.87 6.95 25.09
C ASN A 131 -6.22 5.93 24.00
N PHE A 132 -6.93 4.87 24.37
CA PHE A 132 -7.40 3.88 23.42
C PHE A 132 -8.35 4.49 22.37
N ARG A 133 -9.32 5.27 22.81
CA ARG A 133 -10.26 5.97 21.92
C ARG A 133 -9.52 6.92 20.97
N ARG A 134 -8.61 7.76 21.48
CA ARG A 134 -7.78 8.65 20.65
C ARG A 134 -6.95 7.88 19.63
N SER A 135 -6.33 6.78 20.03
CA SER A 135 -5.56 5.93 19.12
C SER A 135 -6.38 5.40 17.92
N LEU A 136 -7.66 5.13 18.12
CA LEU A 136 -8.57 4.75 17.03
C LEU A 136 -9.01 5.95 16.20
N ASP A 137 -9.35 7.07 16.84
CA ASP A 137 -9.88 8.27 16.18
C ASP A 137 -8.80 9.01 15.36
N ASP A 138 -7.55 9.04 15.84
CA ASP A 138 -6.41 9.63 15.14
C ASP A 138 -5.77 8.71 14.09
N SER A 139 -6.29 7.49 13.93
CA SER A 139 -5.81 6.54 12.92
C SER A 139 -6.02 7.08 11.51
N PRO A 140 -5.00 7.09 10.64
CA PRO A 140 -5.16 7.45 9.21
C PRO A 140 -5.97 6.42 8.44
N LEU A 141 -6.24 5.26 9.03
CA LEU A 141 -7.08 4.22 8.46
C LEU A 141 -8.50 4.35 9.00
N GLY A 142 -9.46 4.09 8.13
CA GLY A 142 -10.86 3.97 8.56
C GLY A 142 -11.04 2.73 9.43
N VAL A 143 -11.53 2.88 10.67
CA VAL A 143 -11.79 1.77 11.58
C VAL A 143 -13.28 1.68 11.89
N ARG A 144 -13.86 0.52 11.66
CA ARG A 144 -15.25 0.23 12.00
C ARG A 144 -15.37 -1.06 12.79
N ILE A 145 -16.14 -1.04 13.87
CA ILE A 145 -16.53 -2.25 14.59
C ILE A 145 -18.03 -2.47 14.36
N SER A 146 -18.41 -3.70 14.02
CA SER A 146 -19.79 -4.05 13.72
C SER A 146 -20.18 -5.40 14.31
N THR A 147 -21.47 -5.58 14.55
CA THR A 147 -22.03 -6.89 14.89
C THR A 147 -21.83 -7.88 13.74
N ILE A 148 -22.06 -9.15 13.99
CA ILE A 148 -22.00 -10.20 12.96
C ILE A 148 -23.01 -9.92 11.84
N GLU A 149 -24.18 -9.37 12.16
CA GLU A 149 -25.24 -9.00 11.21
C GLU A 149 -24.87 -7.74 10.40
N GLY A 150 -23.83 -6.99 10.82
CA GLY A 150 -23.31 -5.83 10.10
C GLY A 150 -23.76 -4.47 10.63
N LYS A 151 -24.46 -4.41 11.80
CA LYS A 151 -24.79 -3.14 12.47
C LYS A 151 -23.49 -2.51 13.01
N THR A 152 -23.23 -1.26 12.68
CA THR A 152 -22.05 -0.53 13.17
C THR A 152 -22.20 -0.20 14.65
N ILE A 153 -21.21 -0.57 15.45
CA ILE A 153 -21.11 -0.26 16.89
C ILE A 153 -20.20 0.96 17.08
N TYR A 154 -19.10 1.00 16.34
CA TYR A 154 -18.11 2.06 16.37
C TYR A 154 -17.60 2.35 14.95
N ALA A 155 -17.34 3.60 14.68
CA ALA A 155 -16.62 4.05 13.49
C ALA A 155 -15.81 5.30 13.85
N ASN A 156 -14.54 5.35 13.47
CA ASN A 156 -13.72 6.52 13.68
C ASN A 156 -14.03 7.62 12.65
N LYS A 157 -13.48 8.81 12.88
CA LYS A 157 -13.68 9.98 12.00
C LYS A 157 -13.21 9.68 10.56
N THR A 158 -12.10 8.98 10.39
CA THR A 158 -11.55 8.64 9.07
C THR A 158 -12.55 7.86 8.20
N ILE A 159 -13.37 6.98 8.76
CA ILE A 159 -14.44 6.31 8.00
C ILE A 159 -15.46 7.32 7.45
N LEU A 160 -15.85 8.28 8.25
CA LEU A 160 -16.78 9.32 7.82
C LEU A 160 -16.19 10.16 6.69
N ASP A 161 -14.92 10.54 6.81
CA ASP A 161 -14.17 11.28 5.80
C ASP A 161 -14.02 10.48 4.48
N ILE A 162 -13.74 9.16 4.57
CA ILE A 162 -13.65 8.27 3.41
C ILE A 162 -14.98 8.22 2.65
N TYR A 163 -16.10 8.08 3.36
CA TYR A 163 -17.42 7.99 2.75
C TYR A 163 -18.09 9.35 2.48
N GLY A 164 -17.57 10.44 3.07
CA GLY A 164 -18.10 11.81 2.91
C GLY A 164 -19.39 12.06 3.68
N TYR A 165 -19.58 11.41 4.84
CA TYR A 165 -20.73 11.62 5.72
C TYR A 165 -20.33 12.40 6.96
N ASP A 166 -21.28 13.17 7.51
CA ASP A 166 -21.03 14.02 8.68
C ASP A 166 -21.22 13.27 10.01
N SER A 167 -21.97 12.16 10.00
CA SER A 167 -22.22 11.36 11.20
C SER A 167 -22.38 9.86 10.90
N ILE A 168 -22.22 9.05 11.95
CA ILE A 168 -22.44 7.60 11.88
C ILE A 168 -23.91 7.30 11.58
N GLU A 169 -24.83 8.07 12.15
CA GLU A 169 -26.28 7.91 11.94
C GLU A 169 -26.62 8.13 10.47
N GLU A 170 -26.09 9.16 9.85
CA GLU A 170 -26.31 9.42 8.43
C GLU A 170 -25.75 8.28 7.56
N LEU A 171 -24.52 7.82 7.85
CA LEU A 171 -23.91 6.69 7.17
C LEU A 171 -24.76 5.42 7.32
N GLN A 172 -25.31 5.13 8.50
CA GLN A 172 -26.12 3.95 8.75
C GLN A 172 -27.48 4.00 8.03
N ASN A 173 -28.12 5.18 8.00
CA ASN A 173 -29.41 5.39 7.37
C ASN A 173 -29.34 5.39 5.84
N THR A 174 -28.14 5.55 5.26
CA THR A 174 -27.95 5.46 3.82
C THR A 174 -27.93 3.99 3.37
N PRO A 175 -28.79 3.58 2.42
CA PRO A 175 -28.81 2.21 1.91
C PRO A 175 -27.44 1.77 1.39
N LEU A 176 -27.04 0.54 1.69
CA LEU A 176 -25.76 -0.04 1.25
C LEU A 176 -25.57 0.03 -0.27
N GLN A 177 -26.63 -0.19 -1.06
CA GLN A 177 -26.61 -0.09 -2.51
C GLN A 177 -26.13 1.29 -3.02
N LYS A 178 -26.41 2.35 -2.27
CA LYS A 178 -25.97 3.72 -2.63
C LYS A 178 -24.51 4.01 -2.26
N ARG A 179 -23.94 3.18 -1.37
CA ARG A 179 -22.57 3.35 -0.85
C ARG A 179 -21.54 2.46 -1.54
N TYR A 180 -21.94 1.60 -2.45
CA TYR A 180 -21.08 0.70 -3.20
C TYR A 180 -21.33 0.86 -4.69
N THR A 181 -20.32 0.59 -5.52
CA THR A 181 -20.58 0.33 -6.94
C THR A 181 -21.37 -0.97 -7.10
N PRO A 182 -22.09 -1.17 -8.21
CA PRO A 182 -22.90 -2.37 -8.44
C PRO A 182 -22.10 -3.67 -8.27
N GLU A 183 -20.87 -3.71 -8.78
CA GLU A 183 -19.97 -4.86 -8.71
C GLU A 183 -19.58 -5.15 -7.26
N SER A 184 -19.11 -4.13 -6.55
CA SER A 184 -18.70 -4.26 -5.14
C SER A 184 -19.87 -4.61 -4.22
N PHE A 185 -21.10 -4.15 -4.57
CA PHE A 185 -22.30 -4.53 -3.84
C PHE A 185 -22.65 -6.00 -4.03
N ALA A 186 -22.57 -6.51 -5.26
CA ALA A 186 -22.80 -7.94 -5.55
C ALA A 186 -21.81 -8.83 -4.78
N GLU A 187 -20.53 -8.48 -4.79
CA GLU A 187 -19.51 -9.18 -4.00
C GLU A 187 -19.74 -9.08 -2.49
N TYR A 188 -20.21 -7.93 -2.00
CA TYR A 188 -20.59 -7.77 -0.59
C TYR A 188 -21.70 -8.74 -0.21
N GLN A 189 -22.72 -8.92 -1.06
CA GLN A 189 -23.80 -9.86 -0.81
C GLN A 189 -23.30 -11.31 -0.72
N ILE A 190 -22.42 -11.71 -1.63
CA ILE A 190 -21.78 -13.04 -1.61
C ILE A 190 -20.98 -13.23 -0.30
N ARG A 191 -20.14 -12.27 0.07
CA ARG A 191 -19.37 -12.32 1.32
C ARG A 191 -20.26 -12.35 2.55
N LYS A 192 -21.38 -11.61 2.54
CA LYS A 192 -22.37 -11.63 3.64
C LYS A 192 -23.03 -13.00 3.77
N GLN A 193 -23.47 -13.60 2.66
CA GLN A 193 -24.11 -14.91 2.68
C GLN A 193 -23.19 -16.01 3.21
N LYS A 194 -21.92 -16.03 2.75
CA LYS A 194 -20.92 -16.97 3.27
C LYS A 194 -20.76 -16.88 4.78
N ARG A 195 -20.68 -15.66 5.33
CA ARG A 195 -20.58 -15.46 6.78
C ARG A 195 -21.80 -15.94 7.54
N LEU A 196 -23.01 -15.72 7.01
CA LEU A 196 -24.25 -16.21 7.65
C LEU A 196 -24.31 -17.74 7.66
N ASN A 197 -23.69 -18.40 6.67
CA ASN A 197 -23.58 -19.85 6.61
C ASN A 197 -22.44 -20.41 7.51
N GLY A 198 -21.71 -19.54 8.25
CA GLY A 198 -20.58 -19.97 9.09
C GLY A 198 -19.29 -20.26 8.30
N GLU A 199 -19.24 -19.93 7.00
CA GLU A 199 -18.06 -20.09 6.18
C GLU A 199 -17.05 -18.95 6.44
N THR A 200 -15.75 -19.27 6.42
CA THR A 200 -14.67 -18.28 6.50
C THR A 200 -14.57 -17.52 5.17
N GLY A 201 -14.94 -16.25 5.18
CA GLY A 201 -14.71 -15.36 4.04
C GLY A 201 -13.26 -14.83 4.03
N PRO A 202 -12.82 -14.20 2.92
CA PRO A 202 -11.50 -13.57 2.87
C PRO A 202 -11.38 -12.50 3.96
N SER A 203 -10.22 -12.48 4.62
CA SER A 203 -9.85 -11.46 5.61
C SER A 203 -9.44 -10.14 4.95
N GLU A 204 -9.02 -10.20 3.69
CA GLU A 204 -8.52 -9.08 2.90
C GLU A 204 -9.18 -9.06 1.52
N TYR A 205 -9.61 -7.89 1.09
CA TYR A 205 -10.25 -7.71 -0.22
C TYR A 205 -10.35 -6.23 -0.57
N GLU A 206 -10.51 -5.95 -1.85
CA GLU A 206 -10.77 -4.59 -2.34
C GLU A 206 -12.26 -4.36 -2.58
N ILE A 207 -12.68 -3.12 -2.42
CA ILE A 207 -14.04 -2.65 -2.72
C ILE A 207 -13.98 -1.27 -3.37
N SER A 208 -14.96 -0.99 -4.22
CA SER A 208 -15.23 0.36 -4.70
C SER A 208 -16.48 0.90 -4.06
N ILE A 209 -16.36 2.06 -3.40
CA ILE A 209 -17.45 2.74 -2.74
C ILE A 209 -17.87 3.97 -3.52
N VAL A 210 -19.11 4.41 -3.30
CA VAL A 210 -19.65 5.68 -3.78
C VAL A 210 -19.83 6.59 -2.57
N ARG A 211 -19.15 7.72 -2.55
CA ARG A 211 -19.26 8.74 -1.52
C ARG A 211 -20.60 9.47 -1.59
N LYS A 212 -20.92 10.24 -0.54
CA LYS A 212 -22.10 11.13 -0.48
C LYS A 212 -22.17 12.11 -1.67
N ASP A 213 -21.02 12.63 -2.12
CA ASP A 213 -20.89 13.53 -3.27
C ASP A 213 -20.88 12.83 -4.64
N GLY A 214 -20.93 11.50 -4.66
CA GLY A 214 -20.90 10.68 -5.88
C GLY A 214 -19.49 10.27 -6.33
N GLU A 215 -18.41 10.75 -5.68
CA GLU A 215 -17.05 10.32 -5.99
C GLU A 215 -16.88 8.82 -5.71
N ILE A 216 -16.22 8.10 -6.62
CA ILE A 216 -15.87 6.70 -6.42
C ILE A 216 -14.49 6.63 -5.76
N ARG A 217 -14.40 5.87 -4.66
CA ARG A 217 -13.13 5.55 -4.00
C ARG A 217 -12.90 4.05 -3.96
N ASN A 218 -11.65 3.67 -4.12
CA ASN A 218 -11.20 2.29 -4.01
C ASN A 218 -10.57 2.09 -2.64
N LEU A 219 -11.08 1.10 -1.91
CA LEU A 219 -10.62 0.80 -0.56
C LEU A 219 -10.05 -0.60 -0.48
N TYR A 220 -8.93 -0.74 0.19
CA TYR A 220 -8.42 -2.03 0.65
C TYR A 220 -8.96 -2.30 2.04
N VAL A 221 -9.55 -3.47 2.24
CA VAL A 221 -10.30 -3.81 3.45
C VAL A 221 -9.64 -4.98 4.16
N PHE A 222 -9.30 -4.78 5.44
CA PHE A 222 -8.92 -5.85 6.36
C PHE A 222 -10.07 -6.12 7.32
N ARG A 223 -10.44 -7.36 7.48
CA ARG A 223 -11.49 -7.78 8.40
C ARG A 223 -11.01 -8.91 9.30
N LYS A 224 -11.24 -8.75 10.62
CA LYS A 224 -11.02 -9.82 11.58
C LYS A 224 -12.11 -9.83 12.66
N GLU A 225 -12.28 -10.97 13.32
CA GLU A 225 -13.10 -11.08 14.50
C GLU A 225 -12.31 -10.64 15.73
N ILE A 226 -12.97 -9.89 16.61
CA ILE A 226 -12.43 -9.41 17.87
C ILE A 226 -13.43 -9.63 19.00
N PHE A 227 -12.95 -9.64 20.24
CA PHE A 227 -13.83 -9.50 21.40
C PHE A 227 -13.98 -8.02 21.73
N TRP A 228 -15.21 -7.52 21.71
CA TRP A 228 -15.56 -6.15 22.03
C TRP A 228 -16.70 -6.14 23.02
N SER A 229 -16.53 -5.50 24.18
CA SER A 229 -17.52 -5.49 25.27
C SER A 229 -18.04 -6.90 25.63
N GLY A 230 -17.11 -7.89 25.69
CA GLY A 230 -17.43 -9.28 26.04
C GLY A 230 -18.16 -10.10 24.97
N GLN A 231 -18.37 -9.54 23.79
CA GLN A 231 -19.04 -10.22 22.67
C GLN A 231 -18.14 -10.34 21.45
N LYS A 232 -18.35 -11.39 20.64
CA LYS A 232 -17.64 -11.60 19.38
C LYS A 232 -18.18 -10.62 18.33
N GLN A 233 -17.32 -9.74 17.82
CA GLN A 233 -17.66 -8.69 16.88
C GLN A 233 -16.67 -8.70 15.69
N SER A 234 -16.96 -7.91 14.66
CA SER A 234 -16.08 -7.74 13.50
C SER A 234 -15.40 -6.37 13.53
N GLN A 235 -14.07 -6.34 13.58
CA GLN A 235 -13.28 -5.16 13.26
C GLN A 235 -13.01 -5.15 11.76
N VAL A 236 -13.27 -4.01 11.13
CA VAL A 236 -13.00 -3.79 9.70
C VAL A 236 -12.15 -2.52 9.58
N ILE A 237 -11.00 -2.66 8.97
CA ILE A 237 -10.08 -1.56 8.70
C ILE A 237 -10.12 -1.25 7.21
N TYR A 238 -10.18 0.02 6.86
CA TYR A 238 -10.26 0.52 5.49
C TYR A 238 -9.07 1.41 5.21
N GLN A 239 -8.36 1.11 4.14
CA GLN A 239 -7.31 1.95 3.57
C GLN A 239 -7.79 2.49 2.23
N ASP A 240 -7.82 3.81 2.08
CA ASP A 240 -8.10 4.44 0.79
C ASP A 240 -6.89 4.27 -0.14
N ILE A 241 -7.08 3.52 -1.21
CA ILE A 241 -6.06 3.25 -2.23
C ILE A 241 -6.36 3.95 -3.56
N THR A 242 -7.31 4.90 -3.57
CA THR A 242 -7.78 5.56 -4.80
C THR A 242 -6.66 6.29 -5.53
N LEU A 243 -5.88 7.09 -4.82
CA LEU A 243 -4.75 7.81 -5.41
C LEU A 243 -3.67 6.87 -5.95
N ARG A 244 -3.38 5.80 -5.21
CA ARG A 244 -2.42 4.78 -5.62
C ARG A 244 -2.88 4.10 -6.92
N ARG A 245 -4.14 3.65 -7.01
CA ARG A 245 -4.69 3.04 -8.24
C ARG A 245 -4.64 3.99 -9.43
N LYS A 246 -5.09 5.24 -9.24
CA LYS A 246 -5.02 6.25 -10.31
C LYS A 246 -3.59 6.48 -10.81
N ALA A 247 -2.61 6.48 -9.91
CA ALA A 247 -1.21 6.61 -10.27
C ALA A 247 -0.69 5.39 -11.04
N GLU A 248 -1.04 4.17 -10.59
CA GLU A 248 -0.68 2.92 -11.25
C GLU A 248 -1.31 2.82 -12.66
N GLU A 249 -2.59 3.17 -12.81
CA GLU A 249 -3.28 3.23 -14.11
C GLU A 249 -2.60 4.24 -15.04
N LYS A 250 -2.32 5.46 -14.56
CA LYS A 250 -1.66 6.50 -15.34
C LYS A 250 -0.25 6.10 -15.76
N LEU A 251 0.49 5.43 -14.88
CA LEU A 251 1.82 4.89 -15.21
C LEU A 251 1.72 3.86 -16.33
N ASN A 252 0.77 2.93 -16.24
CA ASN A 252 0.57 1.90 -17.26
C ASN A 252 0.17 2.50 -18.62
N GLU A 253 -0.75 3.47 -18.63
CA GLU A 253 -1.11 4.20 -19.85
C GLU A 253 0.10 4.92 -20.46
N THR A 254 0.93 5.56 -19.62
CA THR A 254 2.12 6.29 -20.07
C THR A 254 3.16 5.33 -20.65
N LEU A 255 3.38 4.18 -19.99
CA LEU A 255 4.30 3.14 -20.48
C LEU A 255 3.83 2.57 -21.83
N GLU A 256 2.54 2.31 -22.00
CA GLU A 256 2.01 1.81 -23.26
C GLU A 256 2.12 2.84 -24.39
N SER A 257 1.82 4.12 -24.09
CA SER A 257 2.01 5.23 -25.03
C SER A 257 3.47 5.38 -25.46
N LEU A 258 4.41 5.27 -24.49
CA LEU A 258 5.85 5.35 -24.79
C LEU A 258 6.30 4.17 -25.67
N ARG A 259 5.86 2.95 -25.38
CA ARG A 259 6.13 1.76 -26.20
C ARG A 259 5.65 1.95 -27.63
N GLN A 260 4.44 2.48 -27.80
CA GLN A 260 3.88 2.74 -29.12
C GLN A 260 4.68 3.83 -29.86
N SER A 261 5.10 4.89 -29.17
CA SER A 261 5.92 5.97 -29.76
C SER A 261 7.27 5.45 -30.23
N ILE A 262 7.96 4.63 -29.45
CA ILE A 262 9.22 4.00 -29.84
C ILE A 262 9.00 3.13 -31.08
N LYS A 263 7.93 2.33 -31.13
CA LYS A 263 7.62 1.48 -32.29
C LYS A 263 7.45 2.32 -33.58
N VAL A 264 6.71 3.41 -33.50
CA VAL A 264 6.50 4.34 -34.64
C VAL A 264 7.83 4.97 -35.06
N THR A 265 8.64 5.43 -34.11
CA THR A 265 9.94 6.04 -34.42
C THR A 265 10.87 5.05 -35.16
N ILE A 266 10.98 3.82 -34.68
CA ILE A 266 11.76 2.76 -35.35
C ILE A 266 11.25 2.50 -36.77
N GLN A 267 9.93 2.45 -36.95
CA GLN A 267 9.32 2.25 -38.28
C GLN A 267 9.64 3.41 -39.22
N VAL A 268 9.58 4.66 -38.74
CA VAL A 268 9.93 5.86 -39.54
C VAL A 268 11.41 5.83 -39.92
N LEU A 269 12.30 5.48 -39.00
CA LEU A 269 13.75 5.35 -39.27
C LEU A 269 14.02 4.26 -40.32
N GLY A 270 13.36 3.10 -40.22
CA GLY A 270 13.43 2.04 -41.21
C GLY A 270 12.98 2.51 -42.59
N THR A 271 11.80 3.13 -42.68
CA THR A 271 11.28 3.69 -43.94
C THR A 271 12.19 4.76 -44.53
N ALA A 272 12.77 5.63 -43.69
CA ALA A 272 13.72 6.66 -44.14
C ALA A 272 14.99 6.05 -44.73
N SER A 273 15.48 4.93 -44.16
CA SER A 273 16.59 4.17 -44.74
C SER A 273 16.23 3.54 -46.08
N GLU A 274 15.06 2.96 -46.21
CA GLU A 274 14.56 2.35 -47.45
C GLU A 274 14.31 3.40 -48.56
N ALA A 275 14.05 4.66 -48.21
CA ALA A 275 13.81 5.71 -49.22
C ALA A 275 14.97 5.95 -50.19
N LYS A 276 16.19 5.56 -49.82
CA LYS A 276 17.41 5.62 -50.70
C LYS A 276 17.47 4.42 -51.65
N ASP A 277 16.77 3.32 -51.37
CA ASP A 277 16.73 2.13 -52.19
C ASP A 277 15.28 1.74 -52.50
N PRO A 278 14.67 2.22 -53.57
CA PRO A 278 13.27 1.98 -53.87
C PRO A 278 12.85 0.51 -53.94
N TYR A 279 13.84 -0.37 -54.15
CA TYR A 279 13.63 -1.83 -54.26
C TYR A 279 13.55 -2.51 -52.88
N MET A 280 13.86 -1.74 -51.81
CA MET A 280 13.81 -2.24 -50.42
C MET A 280 12.51 -1.89 -49.72
N ALA A 281 11.53 -1.29 -50.40
CA ALA A 281 10.28 -0.87 -49.77
C ALA A 281 9.61 -2.02 -49.00
N GLY A 282 9.46 -1.85 -47.69
CA GLY A 282 8.87 -2.86 -46.78
C GLY A 282 9.78 -4.05 -46.46
N HIS A 283 11.00 -4.11 -46.97
CA HIS A 283 11.96 -5.17 -46.67
C HIS A 283 12.23 -5.33 -45.17
N GLN A 284 12.61 -4.24 -44.51
CA GLN A 284 12.94 -4.27 -43.10
C GLN A 284 11.76 -4.76 -42.24
N ARG A 285 10.53 -4.37 -42.59
CA ARG A 285 9.33 -4.88 -41.92
C ARG A 285 9.16 -6.36 -42.09
N ARG A 286 9.26 -6.86 -43.36
CA ARG A 286 9.08 -8.29 -43.66
C ARG A 286 10.16 -9.13 -43.01
N VAL A 287 11.42 -8.65 -42.99
CA VAL A 287 12.55 -9.30 -42.27
C VAL A 287 12.24 -9.35 -40.76
N ALA A 288 11.79 -8.24 -40.17
CA ALA A 288 11.46 -8.18 -38.73
C ALA A 288 10.31 -9.13 -38.36
N ASP A 289 9.30 -9.24 -39.21
CA ASP A 289 8.17 -10.16 -38.98
C ASP A 289 8.59 -11.64 -39.09
N LEU A 290 9.44 -11.97 -40.06
CA LEU A 290 9.98 -13.31 -40.22
C LEU A 290 10.93 -13.68 -39.08
N ALA A 291 11.88 -12.80 -38.75
CA ALA A 291 12.82 -13.00 -37.65
C ALA A 291 12.09 -13.19 -36.28
N ARG A 292 11.07 -12.39 -36.04
CA ARG A 292 10.20 -12.55 -34.86
C ARG A 292 9.46 -13.90 -34.87
N ALA A 293 8.98 -14.34 -36.02
CA ALA A 293 8.30 -15.65 -36.14
C ALA A 293 9.28 -16.82 -35.86
N ILE A 294 10.50 -16.75 -36.40
CA ILE A 294 11.55 -17.74 -36.13
C ILE A 294 11.89 -17.77 -34.63
N ALA A 295 12.09 -16.60 -34.02
CA ALA A 295 12.40 -16.49 -32.58
C ALA A 295 11.30 -17.10 -31.68
N LYS A 296 10.05 -16.87 -32.03
CA LYS A 296 8.88 -17.48 -31.33
C LYS A 296 8.86 -19.01 -31.50
N GLU A 297 9.15 -19.51 -32.71
CA GLU A 297 9.19 -20.95 -33.00
C GLU A 297 10.30 -21.62 -32.17
N MET A 298 11.43 -20.95 -32.00
CA MET A 298 12.53 -21.39 -31.14
C MET A 298 12.21 -21.22 -29.63
N LYS A 299 11.06 -20.68 -29.28
CA LYS A 299 10.62 -20.43 -27.87
C LYS A 299 11.60 -19.55 -27.08
N LEU A 300 12.19 -18.56 -27.72
CA LEU A 300 13.07 -17.61 -27.03
C LEU A 300 12.28 -16.76 -26.02
N PRO A 301 12.93 -16.25 -24.95
CA PRO A 301 12.32 -15.31 -24.02
C PRO A 301 11.79 -14.06 -24.75
N GLN A 302 10.71 -13.47 -24.22
CA GLN A 302 10.03 -12.33 -24.84
C GLN A 302 10.98 -11.13 -25.08
N ASP A 303 11.90 -10.88 -24.15
CA ASP A 303 12.89 -9.80 -24.28
C ASP A 303 13.81 -10.00 -25.51
N LYS A 304 14.24 -11.23 -25.76
CA LYS A 304 15.03 -11.56 -26.96
C LYS A 304 14.22 -11.41 -28.25
N ILE A 305 12.94 -11.81 -28.22
CA ILE A 305 12.02 -11.65 -29.36
C ILE A 305 11.84 -10.16 -29.70
N GLU A 306 11.71 -9.30 -28.69
CA GLU A 306 11.60 -7.85 -28.92
C GLU A 306 12.93 -7.23 -29.42
N ALA A 307 14.06 -7.66 -28.86
CA ALA A 307 15.38 -7.26 -29.35
C ALA A 307 15.57 -7.59 -30.84
N ILE A 308 15.25 -8.84 -31.24
CA ILE A 308 15.31 -9.29 -32.64
C ILE A 308 14.40 -8.44 -33.51
N ARG A 309 13.15 -8.22 -33.12
CA ARG A 309 12.18 -7.43 -33.87
C ARG A 309 12.69 -5.99 -34.10
N MET A 310 13.21 -5.36 -33.05
CA MET A 310 13.73 -3.97 -33.12
C MET A 310 14.99 -3.89 -33.98
N ALA A 311 15.96 -4.75 -33.76
CA ALA A 311 17.19 -4.78 -34.54
C ALA A 311 16.90 -5.04 -36.01
N SER A 312 16.01 -5.98 -36.32
CA SER A 312 15.61 -6.31 -37.70
C SER A 312 14.95 -5.13 -38.43
N ALA A 313 14.17 -4.30 -37.72
CA ALA A 313 13.51 -3.15 -38.32
C ALA A 313 14.46 -2.00 -38.71
N ILE A 314 15.69 -2.01 -38.19
CA ILE A 314 16.70 -0.95 -38.41
C ILE A 314 18.06 -1.49 -38.85
N HIS A 315 18.17 -2.79 -39.16
CA HIS A 315 19.49 -3.43 -39.44
C HIS A 315 20.27 -2.77 -40.54
N ASP A 316 19.56 -2.27 -41.55
CA ASP A 316 20.10 -1.64 -42.74
C ASP A 316 20.21 -0.10 -42.66
N ILE A 317 20.04 0.53 -41.49
CA ILE A 317 20.05 1.99 -41.35
C ILE A 317 21.39 2.61 -41.86
N GLY A 318 22.48 1.88 -41.76
CA GLY A 318 23.80 2.29 -42.25
C GLY A 318 23.88 2.45 -43.78
N LYS A 319 22.93 1.92 -44.56
CA LYS A 319 22.82 2.15 -46.01
C LYS A 319 22.58 3.62 -46.36
N ILE A 320 22.15 4.43 -45.41
CA ILE A 320 22.08 5.90 -45.54
C ILE A 320 23.47 6.49 -45.93
N SER A 321 24.58 5.88 -45.50
CA SER A 321 25.94 6.32 -45.81
C SER A 321 26.46 5.81 -47.15
N VAL A 322 25.74 4.93 -47.81
CA VAL A 322 26.12 4.41 -49.16
C VAL A 322 25.50 5.29 -50.24
N PRO A 323 26.25 5.68 -51.31
CA PRO A 323 25.69 6.43 -52.43
C PRO A 323 24.53 5.70 -53.10
N ALA A 324 23.45 6.44 -53.40
CA ALA A 324 22.24 5.85 -54.01
C ALA A 324 22.50 5.24 -55.39
N GLU A 325 23.45 5.81 -56.14
CA GLU A 325 23.87 5.34 -57.45
C GLU A 325 24.46 3.94 -57.39
N ILE A 326 25.08 3.53 -56.26
CA ILE A 326 25.58 2.18 -56.03
C ILE A 326 24.42 1.25 -55.64
N LEU A 327 23.55 1.68 -54.72
CA LEU A 327 22.44 0.84 -54.26
C LEU A 327 21.42 0.54 -55.36
N CYS A 328 21.15 1.51 -56.24
CA CYS A 328 20.16 1.40 -57.32
C CYS A 328 20.77 0.95 -58.67
N LYS A 329 22.06 0.56 -58.71
CA LYS A 329 22.73 0.17 -59.96
C LYS A 329 22.10 -1.05 -60.63
N PRO A 330 21.61 -0.94 -61.88
CA PRO A 330 20.96 -2.05 -62.58
C PRO A 330 21.98 -3.05 -63.20
N ALA A 331 23.11 -3.22 -62.58
CA ALA A 331 24.19 -4.11 -63.01
C ALA A 331 24.93 -4.70 -61.79
N ILE A 332 25.72 -5.73 -61.99
CA ILE A 332 26.55 -6.33 -60.97
C ILE A 332 27.55 -5.24 -60.45
N LEU A 333 27.66 -5.13 -59.13
CA LEU A 333 28.59 -4.21 -58.46
C LEU A 333 30.04 -4.66 -58.73
N THR A 334 30.93 -3.73 -58.94
CA THR A 334 32.39 -3.99 -58.92
C THR A 334 32.81 -4.35 -57.48
N ASP A 335 33.97 -4.96 -57.31
CA ASP A 335 34.52 -5.31 -55.98
C ASP A 335 34.64 -4.09 -55.05
N LEU A 336 35.03 -2.91 -55.61
CA LEU A 336 35.09 -1.68 -54.87
C LEU A 336 33.72 -1.20 -54.42
N GLU A 337 32.74 -1.18 -55.32
CA GLU A 337 31.37 -0.79 -54.99
C GLU A 337 30.76 -1.77 -53.96
N PHE A 338 30.98 -3.04 -54.08
CA PHE A 338 30.52 -4.06 -53.14
C PHE A 338 31.19 -3.90 -51.77
N SER A 339 32.48 -3.53 -51.74
CA SER A 339 33.19 -3.24 -50.48
C SER A 339 32.57 -2.05 -49.71
N LEU A 340 32.10 -1.03 -50.46
CA LEU A 340 31.35 0.10 -49.86
C LEU A 340 30.01 -0.33 -49.25
N VAL A 341 29.29 -1.19 -49.96
CA VAL A 341 28.03 -1.76 -49.43
C VAL A 341 28.28 -2.60 -48.19
N LYS A 342 29.36 -3.44 -48.18
CA LYS A 342 29.72 -4.26 -47.02
C LYS A 342 30.02 -3.47 -45.74
N ASN A 343 30.23 -2.18 -45.82
CA ASN A 343 30.45 -1.33 -44.66
C ASN A 343 29.13 -0.90 -43.93
N HIS A 344 27.95 -1.14 -44.53
CA HIS A 344 26.70 -0.69 -43.88
C HIS A 344 26.47 -1.26 -42.47
N PRO A 345 26.87 -2.51 -42.10
CA PRO A 345 26.70 -2.98 -40.71
C PRO A 345 27.57 -2.19 -39.73
N VAL A 346 28.76 -1.74 -40.17
CA VAL A 346 29.63 -0.86 -39.37
C VAL A 346 28.99 0.51 -39.19
N TYR A 347 28.44 1.10 -40.27
CA TYR A 347 27.71 2.36 -40.17
C TYR A 347 26.43 2.24 -39.32
N SER A 348 25.72 1.16 -39.46
CA SER A 348 24.55 0.87 -38.61
C SER A 348 24.92 0.79 -37.14
N TYR A 349 26.03 0.10 -36.82
CA TYR A 349 26.59 0.03 -35.47
C TYR A 349 26.94 1.43 -34.93
N GLU A 350 27.68 2.23 -35.71
CA GLU A 350 28.06 3.58 -35.29
C GLU A 350 26.87 4.52 -35.02
N ILE A 351 25.79 4.37 -35.78
CA ILE A 351 24.54 5.15 -35.58
C ILE A 351 23.83 4.71 -34.30
N ILE A 352 23.80 3.40 -33.98
CA ILE A 352 22.93 2.83 -32.93
C ILE A 352 23.67 2.75 -31.59
N LYS A 353 25.02 2.64 -31.55
CA LYS A 353 25.79 2.38 -30.32
C LYS A 353 25.64 3.43 -29.24
N GLU A 354 25.31 4.67 -29.60
CA GLU A 354 25.08 5.79 -28.66
C GLU A 354 23.65 5.78 -28.08
N VAL A 355 22.77 4.91 -28.60
CA VAL A 355 21.39 4.81 -28.11
C VAL A 355 21.34 3.88 -26.90
N GLU A 356 20.98 4.43 -25.74
CA GLU A 356 20.73 3.62 -24.56
C GLU A 356 19.57 2.66 -24.79
N SER A 357 19.83 1.36 -24.74
CA SER A 357 18.86 0.29 -24.96
C SER A 357 19.10 -0.84 -23.98
N PRO A 358 18.04 -1.46 -23.41
CA PRO A 358 18.19 -2.67 -22.58
C PRO A 358 18.69 -3.89 -23.38
N TRP A 359 18.70 -3.79 -24.72
CA TRP A 359 19.12 -4.86 -25.62
C TRP A 359 20.37 -4.46 -26.41
N PRO A 360 21.23 -5.40 -26.79
CA PRO A 360 22.44 -5.15 -27.56
C PRO A 360 22.13 -4.89 -29.04
N LEU A 361 21.26 -3.90 -29.35
CA LEU A 361 20.76 -3.64 -30.72
C LEU A 361 21.90 -3.36 -31.69
N ALA A 362 22.89 -2.57 -31.27
CA ALA A 362 24.05 -2.24 -32.11
C ALA A 362 24.84 -3.49 -32.51
N ASP A 363 25.11 -4.38 -31.53
CA ASP A 363 25.85 -5.62 -31.81
C ASP A 363 25.04 -6.59 -32.68
N ILE A 364 23.72 -6.70 -32.47
CA ILE A 364 22.87 -7.53 -33.31
C ILE A 364 22.93 -7.05 -34.76
N VAL A 365 22.80 -5.76 -34.98
CA VAL A 365 22.85 -5.15 -36.31
C VAL A 365 24.23 -5.24 -36.91
N HIS A 366 25.29 -5.09 -36.11
CA HIS A 366 26.67 -5.23 -36.58
C HIS A 366 26.96 -6.63 -37.15
N GLN A 367 26.35 -7.68 -36.57
CA GLN A 367 26.67 -9.07 -36.85
C GLN A 367 25.73 -9.75 -37.87
N HIS A 368 24.72 -9.06 -38.44
CA HIS A 368 23.69 -9.70 -39.23
C HIS A 368 24.17 -10.31 -40.57
N HIS A 369 25.34 -9.89 -41.03
CA HIS A 369 26.00 -10.49 -42.18
C HIS A 369 27.16 -11.44 -41.84
N GLU A 370 27.38 -11.71 -40.56
CA GLU A 370 28.31 -12.74 -40.14
C GLU A 370 27.77 -14.13 -40.51
N ARG A 371 28.70 -15.09 -40.75
CA ARG A 371 28.41 -16.48 -41.07
C ARG A 371 29.11 -17.39 -40.06
N ILE A 372 28.49 -18.49 -39.67
CA ILE A 372 29.00 -19.32 -38.57
C ILE A 372 30.38 -19.95 -38.87
N ASP A 373 30.76 -20.09 -40.16
CA ASP A 373 32.09 -20.54 -40.60
C ASP A 373 33.16 -19.45 -40.54
N GLY A 374 32.80 -18.18 -40.35
CA GLY A 374 33.65 -17.02 -40.34
C GLY A 374 33.88 -16.38 -41.73
N SER A 375 33.17 -16.80 -42.77
CA SER A 375 33.21 -16.21 -44.11
C SER A 375 32.42 -14.88 -44.22
N GLY A 376 31.66 -14.54 -43.18
CA GLY A 376 30.86 -13.33 -43.13
C GLY A 376 31.65 -12.03 -42.89
N TYR A 377 30.93 -10.95 -42.72
CA TYR A 377 31.50 -9.62 -42.46
C TYR A 377 30.68 -8.84 -41.44
N PRO A 378 31.20 -7.81 -40.78
CA PRO A 378 32.50 -7.13 -41.03
C PRO A 378 33.68 -7.73 -40.25
N LYS A 379 33.48 -8.56 -39.22
CA LYS A 379 34.55 -9.06 -38.34
C LYS A 379 35.00 -10.48 -38.64
N GLY A 380 34.23 -11.25 -39.41
CA GLY A 380 34.50 -12.67 -39.66
C GLY A 380 34.32 -13.54 -38.41
N LEU A 381 33.30 -13.23 -37.58
CA LEU A 381 33.01 -13.94 -36.36
C LEU A 381 32.57 -15.38 -36.64
N LYS A 382 32.89 -16.30 -35.71
CA LYS A 382 32.54 -17.72 -35.85
C LYS A 382 31.50 -18.11 -34.80
N ASN A 383 30.65 -19.04 -35.19
CA ASN A 383 29.61 -19.72 -34.41
C ASN A 383 29.34 -19.05 -33.01
N GLY A 384 30.01 -19.49 -31.95
CA GLY A 384 29.76 -19.02 -30.58
C GLY A 384 29.89 -17.51 -30.32
N ASP A 385 30.65 -16.80 -31.17
CA ASP A 385 30.87 -15.35 -31.06
C ASP A 385 29.74 -14.53 -31.69
N ILE A 386 28.87 -15.15 -32.48
CA ILE A 386 27.71 -14.48 -33.11
C ILE A 386 26.52 -14.61 -32.21
N LEU A 387 25.85 -13.52 -31.86
CA LEU A 387 24.64 -13.49 -31.09
C LEU A 387 23.54 -14.32 -31.76
N ILE A 388 22.74 -15.05 -30.97
CA ILE A 388 21.62 -15.83 -31.53
C ILE A 388 20.60 -14.95 -32.26
N GLU A 389 20.41 -13.72 -31.78
CA GLU A 389 19.58 -12.70 -32.38
C GLU A 389 20.09 -12.34 -33.81
N SER A 390 21.39 -12.21 -33.97
CA SER A 390 22.03 -11.94 -35.28
C SER A 390 21.95 -13.12 -36.23
N ARG A 391 22.08 -14.36 -35.73
CA ARG A 391 21.91 -15.59 -36.56
C ARG A 391 20.48 -15.70 -37.07
N ILE A 392 19.48 -15.36 -36.26
CA ILE A 392 18.06 -15.33 -36.65
C ILE A 392 17.83 -14.27 -37.72
N LEU A 393 18.36 -13.04 -37.48
CA LEU A 393 18.27 -11.95 -38.43
C LEU A 393 18.92 -12.32 -39.79
N ALA A 394 20.11 -12.92 -39.76
CA ALA A 394 20.80 -13.37 -40.95
C ALA A 394 20.00 -14.35 -41.85
N VAL A 395 19.30 -15.32 -41.23
CA VAL A 395 18.44 -16.23 -41.93
C VAL A 395 17.21 -15.54 -42.51
N ALA A 396 16.57 -14.68 -41.70
CA ALA A 396 15.37 -13.95 -42.13
C ALA A 396 15.67 -12.98 -43.27
N ASP A 397 16.80 -12.27 -43.20
CA ASP A 397 17.24 -11.35 -44.24
C ASP A 397 17.52 -12.09 -45.56
N VAL A 398 18.24 -13.20 -45.53
CA VAL A 398 18.55 -13.98 -46.75
C VAL A 398 17.28 -14.51 -47.40
N VAL A 399 16.36 -15.07 -46.62
CA VAL A 399 15.11 -15.63 -47.15
C VAL A 399 14.27 -14.52 -47.81
N GLU A 400 14.11 -13.37 -47.10
CA GLU A 400 13.34 -12.24 -47.65
C GLU A 400 14.02 -11.65 -48.88
N ALA A 401 15.35 -11.43 -48.83
CA ALA A 401 16.09 -10.91 -49.95
C ALA A 401 16.05 -11.76 -51.19
N MET A 402 16.01 -13.10 -51.07
CA MET A 402 15.88 -14.02 -52.23
C MET A 402 14.46 -14.05 -52.77
N MET A 403 13.46 -13.80 -51.94
CA MET A 403 12.06 -13.73 -52.38
C MET A 403 11.69 -12.41 -53.05
N SER A 404 12.47 -11.36 -52.78
CA SER A 404 12.20 -10.00 -53.30
C SER A 404 12.95 -9.70 -54.59
N TYR A 405 12.38 -8.82 -55.41
CA TYR A 405 13.01 -8.28 -56.63
C TYR A 405 14.20 -7.37 -56.26
N ARG A 406 15.28 -7.49 -57.01
CA ARG A 406 16.44 -6.62 -56.93
C ARG A 406 16.77 -6.02 -58.28
N PRO A 407 17.41 -4.83 -58.41
CA PRO A 407 17.69 -4.18 -59.68
C PRO A 407 18.47 -5.05 -60.67
N TYR A 408 19.33 -5.89 -60.12
CA TYR A 408 20.23 -6.77 -60.86
C TYR A 408 19.79 -8.25 -60.92
N ARG A 409 18.62 -8.58 -60.29
CA ARG A 409 18.15 -10.00 -60.19
C ARG A 409 16.65 -10.07 -59.91
N PRO A 410 15.87 -10.89 -60.70
CA PRO A 410 14.47 -11.18 -60.40
C PRO A 410 14.34 -11.90 -59.07
N ALA A 411 13.12 -11.88 -58.48
CA ALA A 411 12.79 -12.68 -57.32
C ALA A 411 12.99 -14.19 -57.64
N LEU A 412 13.71 -14.90 -56.80
CA LEU A 412 14.01 -16.34 -57.02
C LEU A 412 12.87 -17.24 -56.54
N GLY A 413 12.04 -16.74 -55.66
CA GLY A 413 10.93 -17.48 -55.07
C GLY A 413 11.30 -18.21 -53.77
N LEU A 414 10.24 -18.63 -53.07
CA LEU A 414 10.37 -19.21 -51.72
C LEU A 414 11.15 -20.53 -51.74
N ASP A 415 10.85 -21.42 -52.66
CA ASP A 415 11.47 -22.77 -52.68
C ASP A 415 13.01 -22.67 -52.81
N ILE A 416 13.51 -21.76 -53.66
CA ILE A 416 14.94 -21.55 -53.84
C ILE A 416 15.55 -20.90 -52.57
N ALA A 417 14.86 -19.97 -51.94
CA ALA A 417 15.32 -19.36 -50.70
C ALA A 417 15.42 -20.36 -49.55
N LEU A 418 14.43 -21.26 -49.43
CA LEU A 418 14.45 -22.33 -48.43
C LEU A 418 15.54 -23.36 -48.71
N ALA A 419 15.75 -23.74 -49.98
CA ALA A 419 16.84 -24.64 -50.36
C ALA A 419 18.23 -24.04 -50.04
N GLU A 420 18.43 -22.74 -50.24
CA GLU A 420 19.67 -22.04 -49.89
C GLU A 420 20.02 -22.18 -48.42
N ILE A 421 19.06 -21.87 -47.53
CA ILE A 421 19.32 -21.94 -46.09
C ILE A 421 19.46 -23.39 -45.61
N GLU A 422 18.72 -24.34 -46.21
CA GLU A 422 18.75 -25.76 -45.87
C GLU A 422 20.09 -26.40 -46.25
N ASN A 423 20.57 -26.17 -47.48
CA ASN A 423 21.83 -26.72 -47.99
C ASN A 423 23.06 -26.14 -47.20
N ASN A 424 22.92 -24.96 -46.63
CA ASN A 424 24.01 -24.29 -45.92
C ASN A 424 23.80 -24.33 -44.40
N ALA A 425 22.82 -25.14 -43.89
CA ALA A 425 22.57 -25.31 -42.45
C ALA A 425 23.79 -25.97 -41.78
N GLY A 426 24.26 -25.36 -40.67
CA GLY A 426 25.45 -25.78 -39.94
C GLY A 426 26.79 -25.40 -40.65
N ILE A 427 26.76 -24.75 -41.82
CA ILE A 427 27.90 -24.26 -42.57
C ILE A 427 27.94 -22.73 -42.53
N LEU A 428 26.95 -22.07 -43.15
CA LEU A 428 26.80 -20.60 -43.14
C LEU A 428 25.78 -20.11 -42.13
N TYR A 429 24.73 -20.91 -41.89
CA TYR A 429 23.60 -20.55 -41.03
C TYR A 429 23.47 -21.52 -39.87
N ASP A 430 23.01 -21.00 -38.73
CA ASP A 430 22.74 -21.82 -37.57
C ASP A 430 21.68 -22.88 -37.84
N HIS A 431 21.99 -24.12 -37.50
CA HIS A 431 21.14 -25.28 -37.79
C HIS A 431 19.75 -25.17 -37.16
N ASP A 432 19.67 -24.73 -35.90
CA ASP A 432 18.39 -24.66 -35.16
C ASP A 432 17.53 -23.50 -35.67
N VAL A 433 18.16 -22.39 -36.07
CA VAL A 433 17.48 -21.27 -36.72
C VAL A 433 16.89 -21.67 -38.06
N VAL A 434 17.68 -22.36 -38.89
CA VAL A 434 17.20 -22.89 -40.20
C VAL A 434 16.05 -23.86 -40.00
N LYS A 435 16.18 -24.78 -39.07
CA LYS A 435 15.12 -25.75 -38.74
C LYS A 435 13.81 -25.04 -38.36
N ALA A 436 13.88 -24.04 -37.47
CA ALA A 436 12.72 -23.26 -37.08
C ALA A 436 12.10 -22.49 -38.27
N CYS A 437 12.91 -21.92 -39.14
CA CYS A 437 12.45 -21.24 -40.36
C CYS A 437 11.72 -22.19 -41.29
N LEU A 438 12.29 -23.37 -41.57
CA LEU A 438 11.68 -24.40 -42.44
C LEU A 438 10.32 -24.91 -41.87
N MET A 439 10.24 -25.11 -40.55
CA MET A 439 8.98 -25.50 -39.89
C MET A 439 7.88 -24.46 -40.11
N LEU A 440 8.20 -23.17 -40.01
CA LEU A 440 7.24 -22.10 -40.24
C LEU A 440 6.61 -22.16 -41.61
N PHE A 441 7.41 -22.32 -42.67
CA PHE A 441 6.92 -22.32 -44.04
C PHE A 441 6.28 -23.65 -44.45
N ARG A 442 6.91 -24.79 -44.14
CA ARG A 442 6.49 -26.11 -44.61
C ARG A 442 5.33 -26.70 -43.81
N GLU A 443 5.35 -26.48 -42.49
CA GLU A 443 4.33 -27.10 -41.63
C GLU A 443 3.24 -26.11 -41.21
N LYS A 444 3.62 -24.86 -40.84
CA LYS A 444 2.70 -23.87 -40.32
C LYS A 444 2.13 -22.91 -41.37
N ARG A 445 2.50 -23.06 -42.62
CA ARG A 445 2.04 -22.25 -43.75
C ARG A 445 2.22 -20.73 -43.50
N TYR A 446 3.37 -20.34 -42.97
CA TYR A 446 3.69 -18.95 -42.78
C TYR A 446 3.77 -18.23 -44.14
N HIS A 447 3.20 -17.02 -44.22
CA HIS A 447 3.27 -16.16 -45.40
C HIS A 447 3.97 -14.85 -45.02
N ILE A 448 4.95 -14.45 -45.82
CA ILE A 448 5.57 -13.12 -45.72
C ILE A 448 4.60 -12.12 -46.37
N THR A 449 4.11 -11.11 -45.60
CA THR A 449 3.13 -10.10 -46.04
C THR A 449 3.73 -8.71 -46.09
#